data_8cdb75e77c6876d0dcaea3a1fc9a9143
#
_entry.id   8cdb75e77c6876d0dcaea3a1fc9a9143
#
_cell.length_a   1.000
_cell.length_b   1.000
_cell.length_c   1.000
_cell.angle_alpha   90.00
_cell.angle_beta   90.00
_cell.angle_gamma   90.00
#
_symmetry.space_group_name_H-M   'P 1'
#
loop_
_entity.id
_entity.type
_entity.pdbx_description
1 polymer ?
#
loop_
_entity_poly.entity_id
_entity_poly.type
_entity_poly.pdbx_seq_one_letter_code
_entity_poly.pdbx_strand_id
1 'polypeptide(L)'
;MRKSFWADLLALRVFCLGVCLATPAFALQVVDDLGVPLNLDKPPQRIVSLLPSLTESVCALSQCQRLVGVDEYSNFPASVRQLPLLGSGLVPSIEAIVALKPDLVLLAGSSRAGQRLQSLGIKVLALEPKTHADLQRVLKTLGDVLGLPPLTAMQLWQGIDAQLNAVTASLSPNARGSRVYIEVGRGPYAAGESSFIGQTLARLGARNIVPAALGPFPQLNPEFVLGADPDVLIVSSRSSEGLLLYPGWASMRAVRAKRVCVLSPEQADMVVRPGPRLADGARLIAKCLEEHKR
;
A
#
# COMPACT_ATOMS: atom_id res chain seq x y z
N MET A 1 -11.70 92.62 30.86
CA MET A 1 -12.02 91.35 31.51
C MET A 1 -12.76 90.45 30.54
N ARG A 2 -12.05 89.48 29.89
CA ARG A 2 -12.67 88.33 29.19
C ARG A 2 -11.60 87.27 29.06
N LYS A 3 -11.72 86.17 29.78
CA LYS A 3 -10.90 84.98 29.69
C LYS A 3 -11.39 84.13 28.55
N SER A 4 -10.54 83.84 27.57
CA SER A 4 -10.75 82.89 26.50
C SER A 4 -10.31 81.52 26.95
N PHE A 5 -11.25 80.58 26.91
CA PHE A 5 -11.03 79.15 27.11
C PHE A 5 -10.47 78.56 25.79
N TRP A 6 -9.29 78.01 25.88
CA TRP A 6 -8.76 77.15 24.83
C TRP A 6 -9.05 75.71 25.20
N ALA A 7 -9.85 75.06 24.40
CA ALA A 7 -10.15 73.64 24.54
C ALA A 7 -9.05 72.81 23.83
N ASP A 8 -8.35 72.04 24.63
CA ASP A 8 -7.39 71.06 24.13
C ASP A 8 -8.11 69.91 23.47
N LEU A 9 -7.96 69.80 22.13
CA LEU A 9 -8.36 68.58 21.36
C LEU A 9 -7.26 67.54 21.52
N LEU A 10 -7.45 66.59 22.43
CA LEU A 10 -6.67 65.36 22.48
C LEU A 10 -7.01 64.49 21.25
N ALA A 11 -6.13 64.48 20.28
CA ALA A 11 -6.18 63.55 19.16
C ALA A 11 -5.82 62.15 19.66
N LEU A 12 -6.82 61.30 19.92
CA LEU A 12 -6.67 59.88 20.24
C LEU A 12 -6.19 59.13 18.97
N ARG A 13 -4.89 58.94 18.82
CA ARG A 13 -4.34 58.04 17.78
C ARG A 13 -4.60 56.60 18.18
N VAL A 14 -5.65 56.00 17.60
CA VAL A 14 -5.89 54.56 17.66
C VAL A 14 -4.79 53.87 16.82
N PHE A 15 -3.79 53.36 17.52
CA PHE A 15 -2.75 52.53 16.93
C PHE A 15 -3.36 51.13 16.73
N CYS A 16 -3.95 50.86 15.55
CA CYS A 16 -4.36 49.52 15.16
C CYS A 16 -3.10 48.64 15.04
N LEU A 17 -2.77 47.92 16.12
CA LEU A 17 -1.81 46.84 16.09
C LEU A 17 -2.41 45.72 15.21
N GLY A 18 -2.05 45.67 13.95
CA GLY A 18 -2.36 44.54 13.06
C GLY A 18 -1.62 43.30 13.59
N VAL A 19 -2.33 42.47 14.33
CA VAL A 19 -1.85 41.12 14.68
C VAL A 19 -1.81 40.35 13.37
N CYS A 20 -0.63 40.31 12.72
CA CYS A 20 -0.32 39.37 11.67
C CYS A 20 -0.43 37.97 12.28
N LEU A 21 -1.59 37.31 12.12
CA LEU A 21 -1.74 35.88 12.35
C LEU A 21 -0.85 35.18 11.34
N ALA A 22 0.39 34.90 11.71
CA ALA A 22 1.27 34.02 10.94
C ALA A 22 0.61 32.65 10.90
N THR A 23 -0.05 32.33 9.80
CA THR A 23 -0.48 30.95 9.55
C THR A 23 0.78 30.08 9.60
N PRO A 24 0.78 28.97 10.38
CA PRO A 24 1.93 28.09 10.40
C PRO A 24 2.22 27.65 8.95
N ALA A 25 3.41 27.99 8.46
CA ALA A 25 3.85 27.56 7.15
C ALA A 25 4.00 26.03 7.19
N PHE A 26 3.25 25.31 6.33
CA PHE A 26 3.47 23.90 6.14
C PHE A 26 4.86 23.73 5.52
N ALA A 27 5.79 23.16 6.28
CA ALA A 27 7.11 22.79 5.79
C ALA A 27 7.36 21.36 6.27
N LEU A 28 7.32 20.43 5.34
CA LEU A 28 7.51 19.01 5.63
C LEU A 28 8.73 18.49 4.86
N GLN A 29 9.63 17.84 5.59
CA GLN A 29 10.69 17.02 4.99
C GLN A 29 10.43 15.56 5.31
N VAL A 30 10.38 14.72 4.30
CA VAL A 30 10.31 13.25 4.41
C VAL A 30 11.44 12.63 3.63
N VAL A 31 11.89 11.45 4.07
CA VAL A 31 12.87 10.64 3.32
C VAL A 31 12.12 9.43 2.77
N ASP A 32 12.30 9.15 1.48
CA ASP A 32 11.68 8.02 0.82
C ASP A 32 12.43 6.69 1.06
N ASP A 33 11.91 5.60 0.50
CA ASP A 33 12.51 4.25 0.66
C ASP A 33 13.84 4.08 -0.10
N LEU A 34 14.22 5.06 -0.93
CA LEU A 34 15.52 5.12 -1.60
C LEU A 34 16.53 6.02 -0.86
N GLY A 35 16.14 6.60 0.29
CA GLY A 35 16.95 7.54 1.04
C GLY A 35 16.98 8.96 0.48
N VAL A 36 16.09 9.29 -0.48
CA VAL A 36 16.02 10.60 -1.12
C VAL A 36 15.14 11.54 -0.29
N PRO A 37 15.64 12.71 0.14
CA PRO A 37 14.81 13.66 0.85
C PRO A 37 13.85 14.40 -0.10
N LEU A 38 12.61 14.51 0.32
CA LEU A 38 11.55 15.28 -0.33
C LEU A 38 11.13 16.43 0.58
N ASN A 39 11.21 17.66 0.06
CA ASN A 39 10.73 18.87 0.75
C ASN A 39 9.42 19.34 0.13
N LEU A 40 8.41 19.58 0.96
CA LEU A 40 7.11 20.07 0.58
C LEU A 40 6.79 21.36 1.35
N ASP A 41 6.46 22.43 0.62
CA ASP A 41 6.05 23.70 1.20
C ASP A 41 4.55 23.77 1.47
N LYS A 42 3.80 22.86 0.86
CA LYS A 42 2.34 22.67 1.05
C LYS A 42 1.95 21.23 0.71
N PRO A 43 0.84 20.74 1.27
CA PRO A 43 0.30 19.43 0.92
C PRO A 43 -0.05 19.36 -0.56
N PRO A 44 0.36 18.29 -1.30
CA PRO A 44 0.07 18.14 -2.72
C PRO A 44 -1.44 18.02 -2.96
N GLN A 45 -1.91 18.64 -4.04
CA GLN A 45 -3.31 18.61 -4.45
C GLN A 45 -3.53 17.82 -5.75
N ARG A 46 -2.47 17.58 -6.52
CA ARG A 46 -2.50 16.83 -7.78
C ARG A 46 -1.50 15.70 -7.71
N ILE A 47 -1.97 14.51 -7.40
CA ILE A 47 -1.13 13.33 -7.14
C ILE A 47 -1.30 12.33 -8.29
N VAL A 48 -0.19 11.91 -8.86
CA VAL A 48 -0.12 10.71 -9.70
C VAL A 48 0.34 9.55 -8.81
N SER A 49 -0.35 8.41 -8.87
CA SER A 49 0.03 7.20 -8.14
C SER A 49 0.31 6.05 -9.11
N LEU A 50 1.53 5.52 -9.07
CA LEU A 50 2.03 4.47 -9.96
C LEU A 50 2.22 3.12 -9.24
N LEU A 51 1.52 2.94 -8.12
CA LEU A 51 1.51 1.67 -7.37
C LEU A 51 0.13 1.47 -6.74
N PRO A 52 -0.57 0.36 -7.03
CA PRO A 52 -1.93 0.12 -6.55
C PRO A 52 -2.10 0.25 -5.03
N SER A 53 -1.14 -0.25 -4.24
CA SER A 53 -1.20 -0.14 -2.78
C SER A 53 -1.11 1.31 -2.28
N LEU A 54 -0.36 2.19 -2.97
CA LEU A 54 -0.29 3.62 -2.66
C LEU A 54 -1.57 4.34 -3.08
N THR A 55 -2.13 3.99 -4.25
CA THR A 55 -3.45 4.49 -4.71
C THR A 55 -4.52 4.18 -3.67
N GLU A 56 -4.60 2.93 -3.21
CA GLU A 56 -5.54 2.49 -2.17
C GLU A 56 -5.29 3.21 -0.84
N SER A 57 -4.02 3.45 -0.47
CA SER A 57 -3.65 4.14 0.76
C SER A 57 -4.06 5.61 0.76
N VAL A 58 -3.85 6.34 -0.36
CA VAL A 58 -4.34 7.72 -0.51
C VAL A 58 -5.86 7.78 -0.37
N CYS A 59 -6.56 6.83 -0.98
CA CYS A 59 -8.02 6.77 -0.90
C CYS A 59 -8.53 6.39 0.49
N ALA A 60 -7.88 5.45 1.18
CA ALA A 60 -8.23 5.07 2.55
C ALA A 60 -8.00 6.20 3.57
N LEU A 61 -7.06 7.10 3.27
CA LEU A 61 -6.84 8.34 4.00
C LEU A 61 -7.83 9.46 3.60
N SER A 62 -8.90 9.14 2.86
CA SER A 62 -9.95 10.05 2.40
C SER A 62 -9.43 11.17 1.48
N GLN A 63 -8.37 10.93 0.71
CA GLN A 63 -7.76 11.90 -0.21
C GLN A 63 -7.81 11.45 -1.68
N CYS A 64 -8.71 10.54 -2.02
CA CYS A 64 -8.89 9.99 -3.38
C CYS A 64 -9.07 11.09 -4.46
N GLN A 65 -9.74 12.19 -4.09
CA GLN A 65 -9.99 13.33 -4.96
C GLN A 65 -8.73 14.09 -5.40
N ARG A 66 -7.60 13.88 -4.73
CA ARG A 66 -6.30 14.47 -5.13
C ARG A 66 -5.59 13.65 -6.21
N LEU A 67 -6.06 12.42 -6.48
CA LEU A 67 -5.50 11.60 -7.56
C LEU A 67 -5.94 12.16 -8.92
N VAL A 68 -4.97 12.39 -9.81
CA VAL A 68 -5.20 12.91 -11.17
C VAL A 68 -4.78 11.91 -12.25
N GLY A 69 -4.14 10.82 -11.89
CA GLY A 69 -3.75 9.73 -12.78
C GLY A 69 -3.19 8.55 -11.99
N VAL A 70 -3.33 7.35 -12.53
CA VAL A 70 -2.93 6.10 -11.85
C VAL A 70 -2.25 5.15 -12.84
N ASP A 71 -1.55 4.15 -12.31
CA ASP A 71 -1.05 3.03 -13.14
C ASP A 71 -2.20 2.12 -13.62
N GLU A 72 -1.93 1.28 -14.63
CA GLU A 72 -2.92 0.41 -15.27
C GLU A 72 -3.49 -0.69 -14.35
N TYR A 73 -2.83 -0.98 -13.23
CA TYR A 73 -3.27 -1.99 -12.25
C TYR A 73 -4.05 -1.38 -11.08
N SER A 74 -4.08 -0.07 -10.93
CA SER A 74 -4.85 0.64 -9.90
C SER A 74 -6.34 0.62 -10.23
N ASN A 75 -7.10 -0.27 -9.60
CA ASN A 75 -8.50 -0.55 -9.90
C ASN A 75 -9.44 -0.43 -8.69
N PHE A 76 -8.91 -0.05 -7.51
CA PHE A 76 -9.67 0.11 -6.27
C PHE A 76 -9.29 1.40 -5.53
N PRO A 77 -10.29 2.11 -4.96
CA PRO A 77 -11.74 1.91 -5.09
C PRO A 77 -12.23 2.15 -6.53
N ALA A 78 -13.50 1.82 -6.81
CA ALA A 78 -14.04 1.89 -8.17
C ALA A 78 -13.90 3.28 -8.84
N SER A 79 -13.88 4.36 -8.06
CA SER A 79 -13.73 5.73 -8.53
C SER A 79 -12.40 6.00 -9.26
N VAL A 80 -11.32 5.30 -8.89
CA VAL A 80 -10.01 5.51 -9.54
C VAL A 80 -9.96 4.97 -10.98
N ARG A 81 -10.88 4.08 -11.34
CA ARG A 81 -10.97 3.52 -12.71
C ARG A 81 -11.33 4.57 -13.78
N GLN A 82 -11.81 5.74 -13.35
CA GLN A 82 -12.17 6.85 -14.24
C GLN A 82 -10.98 7.79 -14.49
N LEU A 83 -9.88 7.60 -13.77
CA LEU A 83 -8.68 8.42 -13.92
C LEU A 83 -7.86 8.00 -15.15
N PRO A 84 -7.08 8.93 -15.73
CA PRO A 84 -6.11 8.61 -16.77
C PRO A 84 -5.17 7.48 -16.37
N LEU A 85 -5.05 6.46 -17.23
CA LEU A 85 -4.12 5.36 -17.07
C LEU A 85 -2.76 5.73 -17.67
N LEU A 86 -1.70 5.55 -16.89
CA LEU A 86 -0.35 6.04 -17.21
C LEU A 86 0.63 4.91 -17.58
N GLY A 87 0.10 3.72 -17.88
CA GLY A 87 0.88 2.51 -18.15
C GLY A 87 1.25 1.78 -16.86
N SER A 88 2.24 0.87 -16.93
CA SER A 88 2.65 0.11 -15.75
C SER A 88 3.48 0.98 -14.79
N GLY A 89 3.41 0.69 -13.49
CA GLY A 89 4.20 1.39 -12.48
C GLY A 89 5.72 1.27 -12.65
N LEU A 90 6.19 0.23 -13.39
CA LEU A 90 7.61 0.04 -13.68
C LEU A 90 8.08 0.86 -14.88
N VAL A 91 7.22 1.00 -15.91
CA VAL A 91 7.52 1.71 -17.16
C VAL A 91 6.31 2.59 -17.52
N PRO A 92 6.04 3.68 -16.77
CA PRO A 92 4.94 4.57 -17.05
C PRO A 92 5.25 5.54 -18.21
N SER A 93 4.20 6.11 -18.83
CA SER A 93 4.34 7.20 -19.81
C SER A 93 4.73 8.50 -19.12
N ILE A 94 5.98 8.90 -19.26
CA ILE A 94 6.50 10.15 -18.70
C ILE A 94 5.75 11.37 -19.28
N GLU A 95 5.48 11.37 -20.59
CA GLU A 95 4.79 12.43 -21.29
C GLU A 95 3.37 12.63 -20.74
N ALA A 96 2.64 11.53 -20.54
CA ALA A 96 1.29 11.59 -19.98
C ALA A 96 1.30 12.09 -18.53
N ILE A 97 2.29 11.69 -17.71
CA ILE A 97 2.46 12.20 -16.34
C ILE A 97 2.70 13.70 -16.35
N VAL A 98 3.64 14.19 -17.18
CA VAL A 98 3.97 15.62 -17.29
C VAL A 98 2.76 16.44 -17.71
N ALA A 99 1.97 15.93 -18.67
CA ALA A 99 0.75 16.60 -19.15
C ALA A 99 -0.31 16.82 -18.06
N LEU A 100 -0.35 15.93 -17.05
CA LEU A 100 -1.24 16.06 -15.89
C LEU A 100 -0.79 17.11 -14.88
N LYS A 101 0.43 17.66 -15.00
CA LYS A 101 1.02 18.67 -14.10
C LYS A 101 0.84 18.28 -12.62
N PRO A 102 1.35 17.10 -12.18
CA PRO A 102 1.21 16.69 -10.81
C PRO A 102 2.11 17.51 -9.86
N ASP A 103 1.63 17.71 -8.62
CA ASP A 103 2.44 18.27 -7.53
C ASP A 103 3.35 17.21 -6.93
N LEU A 104 2.94 15.93 -7.02
CA LEU A 104 3.64 14.78 -6.47
C LEU A 104 3.36 13.53 -7.30
N VAL A 105 4.39 12.73 -7.52
CA VAL A 105 4.27 11.36 -8.05
C VAL A 105 4.65 10.36 -6.97
N LEU A 106 3.75 9.42 -6.68
CA LEU A 106 3.98 8.27 -5.81
C LEU A 106 4.33 7.05 -6.68
N LEU A 107 5.40 6.36 -6.35
CA LEU A 107 5.84 5.17 -7.08
C LEU A 107 6.56 4.17 -6.17
N ALA A 108 6.79 2.95 -6.68
CA ALA A 108 7.64 1.97 -6.00
C ALA A 108 9.12 2.35 -6.13
N GLY A 109 9.94 1.99 -5.12
CA GLY A 109 11.39 2.17 -5.19
C GLY A 109 12.04 1.42 -6.37
N SER A 110 11.41 0.35 -6.84
CA SER A 110 11.82 -0.43 -8.02
C SER A 110 11.49 0.25 -9.37
N SER A 111 10.70 1.34 -9.40
CA SER A 111 10.34 2.05 -10.63
C SER A 111 11.52 2.82 -11.22
N ARG A 112 11.77 2.63 -12.51
CA ARG A 112 12.83 3.35 -13.24
C ARG A 112 12.46 4.79 -13.60
N ALA A 113 11.21 5.18 -13.42
CA ALA A 113 10.70 6.50 -13.80
C ALA A 113 11.14 7.62 -12.84
N GLY A 114 11.49 7.30 -11.59
CA GLY A 114 11.71 8.29 -10.53
C GLY A 114 12.75 9.34 -10.88
N GLN A 115 13.97 8.92 -11.27
CA GLN A 115 15.05 9.84 -11.64
C GLN A 115 14.69 10.73 -12.85
N ARG A 116 14.01 10.15 -13.84
CA ARG A 116 13.59 10.91 -15.03
C ARG A 116 12.56 11.99 -14.68
N LEU A 117 11.57 11.65 -13.83
CA LEU A 117 10.58 12.62 -13.36
C LEU A 117 11.22 13.73 -12.53
N GLN A 118 12.15 13.39 -11.65
CA GLN A 118 12.91 14.37 -10.85
C GLN A 118 13.73 15.32 -11.74
N SER A 119 14.39 14.81 -12.79
CA SER A 119 15.14 15.64 -13.74
C SER A 119 14.24 16.63 -14.52
N LEU A 120 12.94 16.39 -14.58
CA LEU A 120 11.94 17.29 -15.13
C LEU A 120 11.31 18.23 -14.10
N GLY A 121 11.86 18.26 -12.86
CA GLY A 121 11.38 19.12 -11.79
C GLY A 121 10.12 18.62 -11.07
N ILE A 122 9.69 17.39 -11.33
CA ILE A 122 8.52 16.79 -10.67
C ILE A 122 8.95 16.20 -9.33
N LYS A 123 8.22 16.52 -8.26
CA LYS A 123 8.44 15.92 -6.95
C LYS A 123 8.01 14.45 -6.96
N VAL A 124 8.88 13.56 -6.47
CA VAL A 124 8.67 12.11 -6.45
C VAL A 124 8.84 11.62 -5.02
N LEU A 125 8.00 10.69 -4.61
CA LEU A 125 8.10 9.98 -3.34
C LEU A 125 8.02 8.47 -3.61
N ALA A 126 9.15 7.79 -3.44
CA ALA A 126 9.27 6.36 -3.64
C ALA A 126 8.95 5.61 -2.34
N LEU A 127 7.86 4.84 -2.33
CA LEU A 127 7.41 4.05 -1.18
C LEU A 127 7.04 2.65 -1.63
N GLU A 128 7.63 1.63 -1.01
CA GLU A 128 7.42 0.23 -1.38
C GLU A 128 7.29 -0.65 -0.12
N PRO A 129 6.10 -0.73 0.50
CA PRO A 129 5.91 -1.53 1.70
C PRO A 129 6.09 -3.02 1.41
N LYS A 130 6.91 -3.73 2.20
CA LYS A 130 7.19 -5.16 2.08
C LYS A 130 6.73 -5.95 3.30
N THR A 131 6.52 -5.27 4.43
CA THR A 131 6.14 -5.82 5.72
C THR A 131 4.92 -5.09 6.29
N HIS A 132 4.31 -5.62 7.36
CA HIS A 132 3.25 -4.91 8.09
C HIS A 132 3.77 -3.59 8.70
N ALA A 133 5.00 -3.59 9.21
CA ALA A 133 5.62 -2.37 9.76
C ALA A 133 5.85 -1.32 8.67
N ASP A 134 6.24 -1.74 7.46
CA ASP A 134 6.36 -0.82 6.33
C ASP A 134 5.02 -0.23 5.93
N LEU A 135 3.94 -1.03 5.93
CA LEU A 135 2.60 -0.52 5.63
C LEU A 135 2.19 0.56 6.65
N GLN A 136 2.40 0.30 7.95
CA GLN A 136 2.15 1.29 8.99
C GLN A 136 2.95 2.58 8.77
N ARG A 137 4.24 2.46 8.46
CA ARG A 137 5.14 3.57 8.15
C ARG A 137 4.66 4.35 6.92
N VAL A 138 4.31 3.64 5.84
CA VAL A 138 3.83 4.26 4.58
C VAL A 138 2.53 5.02 4.82
N LEU A 139 1.57 4.46 5.56
CA LEU A 139 0.33 5.18 5.91
C LEU A 139 0.64 6.46 6.70
N LYS A 140 1.56 6.39 7.67
CA LYS A 140 1.99 7.58 8.43
C LYS A 140 2.63 8.61 7.52
N THR A 141 3.60 8.21 6.70
CA THR A 141 4.30 9.10 5.75
C THR A 141 3.31 9.77 4.79
N LEU A 142 2.36 9.02 4.24
CA LEU A 142 1.31 9.59 3.38
C LEU A 142 0.39 10.55 4.16
N GLY A 143 0.04 10.24 5.41
CA GLY A 143 -0.72 11.14 6.27
C GLY A 143 -0.01 12.49 6.46
N ASP A 144 1.28 12.45 6.76
CA ASP A 144 2.11 13.64 6.94
C ASP A 144 2.23 14.45 5.63
N VAL A 145 2.54 13.78 4.51
CA VAL A 145 2.66 14.38 3.16
C VAL A 145 1.35 15.02 2.70
N LEU A 146 0.22 14.40 3.00
CA LEU A 146 -1.10 14.89 2.65
C LEU A 146 -1.58 16.02 3.59
N GLY A 147 -0.82 16.34 4.64
CA GLY A 147 -1.16 17.37 5.63
C GLY A 147 -2.35 17.00 6.51
N LEU A 148 -2.52 15.72 6.81
CA LEU A 148 -3.62 15.24 7.63
C LEU A 148 -3.32 15.36 9.13
N PRO A 149 -4.33 15.41 9.99
CA PRO A 149 -4.14 15.35 11.44
C PRO A 149 -3.29 14.11 11.81
N PRO A 150 -2.32 14.22 12.74
CA PRO A 150 -1.38 13.13 13.06
C PRO A 150 -2.02 11.80 13.44
N LEU A 151 -3.22 11.83 14.01
CA LEU A 151 -3.95 10.62 14.43
C LEU A 151 -4.62 9.88 13.27
N THR A 152 -4.85 10.52 12.12
CA THR A 152 -5.63 9.93 11.01
C THR A 152 -5.03 8.63 10.50
N ALA A 153 -3.75 8.65 10.16
CA ALA A 153 -3.04 7.46 9.66
C ALA A 153 -2.90 6.38 10.74
N MET A 154 -2.68 6.79 12.01
CA MET A 154 -2.60 5.87 13.13
C MET A 154 -3.93 5.15 13.38
N GLN A 155 -5.05 5.86 13.37
CA GLN A 155 -6.38 5.28 13.53
C GLN A 155 -6.71 4.31 12.39
N LEU A 156 -6.35 4.67 11.14
CA LEU A 156 -6.50 3.76 10.00
C LEU A 156 -5.71 2.46 10.22
N TRP A 157 -4.43 2.56 10.60
CA TRP A 157 -3.63 1.37 10.88
C TRP A 157 -4.19 0.53 12.04
N GLN A 158 -4.59 1.16 13.14
CA GLN A 158 -5.20 0.45 14.28
C GLN A 158 -6.48 -0.30 13.88
N GLY A 159 -7.30 0.29 13.00
CA GLY A 159 -8.46 -0.38 12.43
C GLY A 159 -8.12 -1.61 11.60
N ILE A 160 -7.08 -1.52 10.76
CA ILE A 160 -6.57 -2.65 9.96
C ILE A 160 -6.05 -3.75 10.88
N ASP A 161 -5.23 -3.40 11.86
CA ASP A 161 -4.62 -4.34 12.79
C ASP A 161 -5.65 -5.06 13.68
N ALA A 162 -6.66 -4.31 14.17
CA ALA A 162 -7.77 -4.87 14.93
C ALA A 162 -8.60 -5.88 14.10
N GLN A 163 -8.88 -5.56 12.84
CA GLN A 163 -9.56 -6.47 11.93
C GLN A 163 -8.74 -7.74 11.67
N LEU A 164 -7.42 -7.60 11.48
CA LEU A 164 -6.52 -8.74 11.29
C LEU A 164 -6.47 -9.64 12.54
N ASN A 165 -6.47 -9.04 13.74
CA ASN A 165 -6.59 -9.78 14.99
C ASN A 165 -7.91 -10.55 15.10
N ALA A 166 -9.03 -9.92 14.69
CA ALA A 166 -10.34 -10.56 14.69
C ALA A 166 -10.37 -11.77 13.75
N VAL A 167 -9.79 -11.65 12.54
CA VAL A 167 -9.64 -12.78 11.60
C VAL A 167 -8.81 -13.90 12.22
N THR A 168 -7.69 -13.58 12.86
CA THR A 168 -6.83 -14.57 13.55
C THR A 168 -7.57 -15.30 14.65
N ALA A 169 -8.37 -14.59 15.45
CA ALA A 169 -9.15 -15.17 16.53
C ALA A 169 -10.26 -16.10 16.04
N SER A 170 -10.82 -15.84 14.85
CA SER A 170 -11.91 -16.64 14.29
C SER A 170 -11.47 -17.99 13.70
N LEU A 171 -10.16 -18.18 13.46
CA LEU A 171 -9.64 -19.42 12.88
C LEU A 171 -9.75 -20.60 13.83
N SER A 172 -10.22 -21.72 13.30
CA SER A 172 -10.28 -22.98 14.03
C SER A 172 -8.88 -23.54 14.33
N PRO A 173 -8.73 -24.33 15.41
CA PRO A 173 -7.46 -24.99 15.71
C PRO A 173 -6.91 -25.84 14.55
N ASN A 174 -7.79 -26.46 13.77
CA ASN A 174 -7.40 -27.33 12.65
C ASN A 174 -6.86 -26.59 11.42
N ALA A 175 -7.21 -25.31 11.24
CA ALA A 175 -6.65 -24.47 10.18
C ALA A 175 -5.21 -24.00 10.51
N ARG A 176 -4.91 -23.93 11.80
CA ARG A 176 -3.58 -23.54 12.29
C ARG A 176 -2.57 -24.66 12.05
N GLY A 177 -1.32 -24.27 11.85
CA GLY A 177 -0.22 -25.21 11.61
C GLY A 177 -0.17 -25.79 10.18
N SER A 178 -1.15 -25.51 9.31
CA SER A 178 -1.11 -25.92 7.90
C SER A 178 0.12 -25.35 7.20
N ARG A 179 0.78 -26.19 6.41
CA ARG A 179 1.91 -25.78 5.55
C ARG A 179 1.36 -25.20 4.25
N VAL A 180 1.67 -23.94 3.96
CA VAL A 180 1.03 -23.18 2.92
C VAL A 180 2.04 -22.69 1.89
N TYR A 181 1.68 -22.83 0.62
CA TYR A 181 2.29 -22.15 -0.51
C TYR A 181 1.34 -21.10 -1.06
N ILE A 182 1.82 -19.86 -1.24
CA ILE A 182 1.07 -18.80 -1.91
C ILE A 182 1.87 -18.33 -3.12
N GLU A 183 1.29 -18.51 -4.31
CA GLU A 183 1.86 -18.00 -5.57
C GLU A 183 1.37 -16.57 -5.81
N VAL A 184 2.31 -15.65 -5.99
CA VAL A 184 2.04 -14.22 -6.24
C VAL A 184 2.26 -13.82 -7.70
N GLY A 185 2.85 -14.71 -8.50
CA GLY A 185 3.08 -14.50 -9.92
C GLY A 185 3.51 -15.79 -10.63
N ARG A 186 3.27 -15.86 -11.93
CA ARG A 186 3.68 -17.03 -12.73
C ARG A 186 5.18 -17.23 -12.68
N GLY A 187 5.61 -18.48 -12.62
CA GLY A 187 6.99 -18.81 -12.83
C GLY A 187 7.86 -19.44 -11.74
N PRO A 188 7.36 -20.09 -10.71
CA PRO A 188 6.46 -19.78 -9.62
C PRO A 188 7.07 -18.73 -8.65
N TYR A 189 6.63 -17.50 -8.75
CA TYR A 189 6.96 -16.47 -7.74
C TYR A 189 6.11 -16.67 -6.51
N ALA A 190 6.73 -16.77 -5.35
CA ALA A 190 6.06 -17.11 -4.10
C ALA A 190 6.16 -16.00 -3.04
N ALA A 191 5.17 -15.96 -2.14
CA ALA A 191 5.29 -15.16 -0.93
C ALA A 191 6.19 -15.87 0.09
N GLY A 192 7.33 -15.30 0.44
CA GLY A 192 8.23 -15.80 1.50
C GLY A 192 7.81 -15.34 2.89
N GLU A 193 8.34 -15.98 3.93
CA GLU A 193 8.07 -15.64 5.33
C GLU A 193 8.37 -14.17 5.67
N SER A 194 9.39 -13.57 5.04
CA SER A 194 9.79 -12.17 5.25
C SER A 194 8.85 -11.15 4.59
N SER A 195 7.91 -11.58 3.74
CA SER A 195 6.92 -10.69 3.11
C SER A 195 5.75 -10.37 4.05
N PHE A 196 4.99 -9.30 3.74
CA PHE A 196 3.74 -8.99 4.45
C PHE A 196 2.71 -10.14 4.37
N ILE A 197 2.70 -10.91 3.28
CA ILE A 197 1.86 -12.12 3.13
C ILE A 197 2.35 -13.22 4.09
N GLY A 198 3.67 -13.44 4.15
CA GLY A 198 4.26 -14.39 5.08
C GLY A 198 3.99 -14.02 6.52
N GLN A 199 4.10 -12.74 6.89
CA GLN A 199 3.72 -12.23 8.21
C GLN A 199 2.22 -12.43 8.49
N THR A 200 1.36 -12.25 7.49
CA THR A 200 -0.08 -12.55 7.61
C THR A 200 -0.32 -14.04 7.87
N LEU A 201 0.33 -14.93 7.13
CA LEU A 201 0.27 -16.38 7.38
C LEU A 201 0.69 -16.73 8.81
N ALA A 202 1.81 -16.17 9.28
CA ALA A 202 2.29 -16.41 10.65
C ALA A 202 1.28 -15.93 11.71
N ARG A 203 0.65 -14.75 11.53
CA ARG A 203 -0.43 -14.27 12.41
C ARG A 203 -1.64 -15.19 12.41
N LEU A 204 -1.99 -15.76 11.26
CA LEU A 204 -3.06 -16.75 11.14
C LEU A 204 -2.67 -18.12 11.74
N GLY A 205 -1.44 -18.29 12.21
CA GLY A 205 -0.92 -19.53 12.77
C GLY A 205 -0.62 -20.60 11.72
N ALA A 206 -0.54 -20.25 10.45
CA ALA A 206 -0.12 -21.13 9.36
C ALA A 206 1.41 -21.09 9.18
N ARG A 207 1.97 -22.11 8.54
CA ARG A 207 3.40 -22.23 8.26
C ARG A 207 3.66 -21.97 6.78
N ASN A 208 4.42 -20.96 6.47
CA ASN A 208 4.89 -20.74 5.10
C ASN A 208 5.94 -21.79 4.73
N ILE A 209 5.87 -22.40 3.55
CA ILE A 209 6.91 -23.33 3.08
C ILE A 209 8.15 -22.62 2.54
N VAL A 210 8.07 -21.31 2.30
CA VAL A 210 9.14 -20.50 1.71
C VAL A 210 9.86 -19.73 2.80
N PRO A 211 11.06 -20.19 3.23
CA PRO A 211 11.78 -19.61 4.36
C PRO A 211 12.21 -18.15 4.09
N ALA A 212 12.34 -17.38 5.18
CA ALA A 212 12.74 -15.97 5.13
C ALA A 212 14.07 -15.72 4.42
N ALA A 213 14.99 -16.68 4.46
CA ALA A 213 16.32 -16.61 3.83
C ALA A 213 16.26 -16.47 2.30
N LEU A 214 15.15 -16.90 1.66
CA LEU A 214 14.95 -16.75 0.22
C LEU A 214 14.43 -15.36 -0.19
N GLY A 215 14.16 -14.49 0.79
CA GLY A 215 13.63 -13.16 0.56
C GLY A 215 12.09 -13.11 0.52
N PRO A 216 11.52 -11.89 0.32
CA PRO A 216 10.08 -11.69 0.43
C PRO A 216 9.28 -12.27 -0.72
N PHE A 217 9.82 -12.25 -1.95
CA PHE A 217 9.11 -12.70 -3.16
C PHE A 217 10.05 -13.44 -4.12
N PRO A 218 10.60 -14.62 -3.71
CA PRO A 218 11.53 -15.36 -4.56
C PRO A 218 10.82 -16.05 -5.72
N GLN A 219 11.53 -16.17 -6.83
CA GLN A 219 11.21 -17.16 -7.85
C GLN A 219 11.78 -18.51 -7.41
N LEU A 220 10.92 -19.52 -7.30
CA LEU A 220 11.30 -20.84 -6.82
C LEU A 220 11.55 -21.81 -7.97
N ASN A 221 12.39 -22.83 -7.72
CA ASN A 221 12.36 -24.03 -8.53
C ASN A 221 11.06 -24.81 -8.22
N PRO A 222 10.27 -25.24 -9.22
CA PRO A 222 9.10 -26.08 -9.00
C PRO A 222 9.36 -27.34 -8.16
N GLU A 223 10.55 -27.93 -8.26
CA GLU A 223 10.96 -29.09 -7.45
C GLU A 223 11.04 -28.77 -5.96
N PHE A 224 11.40 -27.54 -5.59
CA PHE A 224 11.38 -27.10 -4.20
C PHE A 224 9.98 -27.18 -3.60
N VAL A 225 8.96 -26.69 -4.35
CA VAL A 225 7.56 -26.72 -3.90
C VAL A 225 7.06 -28.16 -3.80
N LEU A 226 7.41 -29.00 -4.81
CA LEU A 226 7.10 -30.42 -4.81
C LEU A 226 7.70 -31.14 -3.59
N GLY A 227 8.99 -30.93 -3.32
CA GLY A 227 9.67 -31.53 -2.17
C GLY A 227 9.18 -31.02 -0.82
N ALA A 228 8.75 -29.76 -0.77
CA ALA A 228 8.10 -29.20 0.41
C ALA A 228 6.73 -29.79 0.66
N ASP A 229 6.01 -30.27 -0.36
CA ASP A 229 4.69 -30.91 -0.31
C ASP A 229 3.72 -30.20 0.65
N PRO A 230 3.26 -28.96 0.33
CA PRO A 230 2.41 -28.16 1.20
C PRO A 230 1.03 -28.82 1.42
N ASP A 231 0.36 -28.43 2.51
CA ASP A 231 -1.00 -28.87 2.81
C ASP A 231 -2.05 -28.06 2.03
N VAL A 232 -1.74 -26.81 1.71
CA VAL A 232 -2.63 -25.88 0.99
C VAL A 232 -1.83 -25.12 -0.07
N LEU A 233 -2.36 -25.03 -1.26
CA LEU A 233 -1.89 -24.14 -2.33
C LEU A 233 -2.89 -23.00 -2.49
N ILE A 234 -2.41 -21.76 -2.45
CA ILE A 234 -3.20 -20.56 -2.75
C ILE A 234 -2.62 -19.93 -4.00
N VAL A 235 -3.40 -19.83 -5.06
CA VAL A 235 -2.95 -19.37 -6.38
C VAL A 235 -4.00 -18.45 -7.00
N SER A 236 -3.59 -17.55 -7.90
CA SER A 236 -4.55 -16.79 -8.69
C SER A 236 -5.15 -17.67 -9.80
N SER A 237 -6.33 -17.30 -10.30
CA SER A 237 -6.95 -17.97 -11.45
C SER A 237 -6.05 -17.95 -12.69
N ARG A 238 -5.25 -16.87 -12.86
CA ARG A 238 -4.27 -16.76 -13.96
C ARG A 238 -3.13 -17.77 -13.84
N SER A 239 -2.74 -18.12 -12.62
CA SER A 239 -1.67 -19.10 -12.36
C SER A 239 -2.21 -20.54 -12.32
N SER A 240 -3.46 -20.74 -11.94
CA SER A 240 -4.05 -22.05 -11.76
C SER A 240 -4.09 -22.90 -13.04
N GLU A 241 -4.27 -22.27 -14.21
CA GLU A 241 -4.26 -22.94 -15.51
C GLU A 241 -2.91 -23.59 -15.83
N GLY A 242 -1.80 -23.02 -15.28
CA GLY A 242 -0.46 -23.55 -15.45
C GLY A 242 0.07 -24.41 -14.30
N LEU A 243 -0.69 -24.53 -13.20
CA LEU A 243 -0.23 -25.15 -11.96
C LEU A 243 0.16 -26.63 -12.15
N LEU A 244 -0.67 -27.38 -12.87
CA LEU A 244 -0.45 -28.79 -13.13
C LEU A 244 0.56 -29.06 -14.28
N LEU A 245 1.04 -28.01 -14.95
CA LEU A 245 2.08 -28.12 -15.96
C LEU A 245 3.48 -28.32 -15.35
N TYR A 246 3.66 -28.03 -14.06
CA TYR A 246 4.89 -28.32 -13.37
C TYR A 246 5.01 -29.84 -13.13
N PRO A 247 6.12 -30.48 -13.54
CA PRO A 247 6.32 -31.92 -13.35
C PRO A 247 6.15 -32.34 -11.89
N GLY A 248 5.35 -33.37 -11.66
CA GLY A 248 5.12 -33.95 -10.34
C GLY A 248 4.09 -33.24 -9.44
N TRP A 249 3.66 -32.01 -9.76
CA TRP A 249 2.74 -31.26 -8.89
C TRP A 249 1.38 -31.93 -8.72
N ALA A 250 0.94 -32.70 -9.71
CA ALA A 250 -0.31 -33.50 -9.59
C ALA A 250 -0.25 -34.54 -8.45
N SER A 251 0.96 -34.96 -8.02
CA SER A 251 1.14 -35.91 -6.93
C SER A 251 1.16 -35.28 -5.53
N MET A 252 1.26 -33.95 -5.40
CA MET A 252 1.27 -33.26 -4.09
C MET A 252 0.00 -33.54 -3.29
N ARG A 253 0.13 -33.61 -1.97
CA ARG A 253 -0.98 -33.84 -1.04
C ARG A 253 -2.10 -32.81 -1.25
N ALA A 254 -1.77 -31.53 -1.37
CA ALA A 254 -2.72 -30.45 -1.57
C ALA A 254 -3.57 -30.66 -2.84
N VAL A 255 -2.96 -31.10 -3.95
CA VAL A 255 -3.66 -31.33 -5.23
C VAL A 255 -4.58 -32.55 -5.13
N ARG A 256 -4.06 -33.68 -4.62
CA ARG A 256 -4.86 -34.92 -4.45
C ARG A 256 -6.01 -34.75 -3.47
N ALA A 257 -5.81 -33.96 -2.42
CA ALA A 257 -6.83 -33.66 -1.42
C ALA A 257 -7.76 -32.49 -1.85
N LYS A 258 -7.61 -31.95 -3.08
CA LYS A 258 -8.34 -30.78 -3.59
C LYS A 258 -8.20 -29.53 -2.71
N ARG A 259 -7.04 -29.37 -2.05
CA ARG A 259 -6.69 -28.22 -1.21
C ARG A 259 -5.95 -27.14 -2.00
N VAL A 260 -6.45 -26.86 -3.20
CA VAL A 260 -5.98 -25.78 -4.07
C VAL A 260 -7.04 -24.68 -4.05
N CYS A 261 -6.70 -23.57 -3.38
CA CYS A 261 -7.56 -22.40 -3.30
C CYS A 261 -7.24 -21.47 -4.47
N VAL A 262 -8.17 -21.31 -5.39
CA VAL A 262 -8.01 -20.46 -6.57
C VAL A 262 -8.72 -19.13 -6.32
N LEU A 263 -7.94 -18.06 -6.28
CA LEU A 263 -8.43 -16.70 -6.08
C LEU A 263 -8.83 -16.06 -7.42
N SER A 264 -9.97 -15.37 -7.45
CA SER A 264 -10.31 -14.50 -8.59
C SER A 264 -9.25 -13.39 -8.75
N PRO A 265 -9.20 -12.68 -9.90
CA PRO A 265 -8.27 -11.57 -10.06
C PRO A 265 -8.40 -10.51 -8.96
N GLU A 266 -9.63 -10.15 -8.57
CA GLU A 266 -9.90 -9.16 -7.52
C GLU A 266 -9.47 -9.66 -6.13
N GLN A 267 -9.68 -10.95 -5.85
CA GLN A 267 -9.24 -11.58 -4.61
C GLN A 267 -7.71 -11.67 -4.55
N ALA A 268 -7.07 -12.02 -5.66
CA ALA A 268 -5.61 -12.04 -5.75
C ALA A 268 -5.03 -10.64 -5.49
N ASP A 269 -5.62 -9.59 -6.08
CA ASP A 269 -5.23 -8.20 -5.82
C ASP A 269 -5.28 -7.84 -4.34
N MET A 270 -6.30 -8.30 -3.58
CA MET A 270 -6.39 -8.06 -2.13
C MET A 270 -5.26 -8.76 -1.35
N VAL A 271 -4.87 -9.95 -1.79
CA VAL A 271 -3.83 -10.74 -1.13
C VAL A 271 -2.42 -10.22 -1.45
N VAL A 272 -2.17 -9.77 -2.69
CA VAL A 272 -0.81 -9.41 -3.14
C VAL A 272 -0.47 -7.93 -2.98
N ARG A 273 -1.41 -7.07 -2.58
CA ARG A 273 -1.17 -5.64 -2.38
C ARG A 273 -0.96 -5.31 -0.91
N PRO A 274 0.24 -4.84 -0.51
CA PRO A 274 0.50 -4.38 0.86
C PRO A 274 -0.16 -3.02 1.10
N GLY A 275 -1.46 -3.03 1.37
CA GLY A 275 -2.30 -1.84 1.44
C GLY A 275 -3.37 -1.92 2.52
N PRO A 276 -4.28 -0.94 2.55
CA PRO A 276 -5.34 -0.85 3.56
C PRO A 276 -6.29 -2.06 3.60
N ARG A 277 -6.35 -2.86 2.51
CA ARG A 277 -7.14 -4.10 2.44
C ARG A 277 -6.41 -5.34 2.98
N LEU A 278 -5.33 -5.16 3.75
CA LEU A 278 -4.56 -6.27 4.34
C LEU A 278 -5.44 -7.26 5.12
N ALA A 279 -6.41 -6.75 5.91
CA ALA A 279 -7.31 -7.60 6.66
C ALA A 279 -8.32 -8.36 5.77
N ASP A 280 -8.71 -7.80 4.63
CA ASP A 280 -9.55 -8.49 3.64
C ASP A 280 -8.77 -9.62 2.97
N GLY A 281 -7.51 -9.37 2.59
CA GLY A 281 -6.60 -10.41 2.11
C GLY A 281 -6.42 -11.53 3.13
N ALA A 282 -6.25 -11.19 4.42
CA ALA A 282 -6.18 -12.17 5.50
C ALA A 282 -7.45 -13.02 5.64
N ARG A 283 -8.65 -12.42 5.48
CA ARG A 283 -9.93 -13.18 5.47
C ARG A 283 -9.98 -14.19 4.33
N LEU A 284 -9.51 -13.82 3.15
CA LEU A 284 -9.43 -14.73 2.00
C LEU A 284 -8.48 -15.91 2.28
N ILE A 285 -7.29 -15.63 2.81
CA ILE A 285 -6.33 -16.65 3.21
C ILE A 285 -6.96 -17.55 4.29
N ALA A 286 -7.57 -16.97 5.32
CA ALA A 286 -8.24 -17.70 6.38
C ALA A 286 -9.34 -18.65 5.84
N LYS A 287 -10.15 -18.15 4.89
CA LYS A 287 -11.16 -18.97 4.20
C LYS A 287 -10.53 -20.15 3.48
N CYS A 288 -9.43 -19.94 2.75
CA CYS A 288 -8.69 -21.03 2.09
C CYS A 288 -8.16 -22.08 3.07
N LEU A 289 -7.77 -21.66 4.28
CA LEU A 289 -7.30 -22.57 5.33
C LEU A 289 -8.44 -23.40 5.95
N GLU A 290 -9.65 -22.81 6.04
CA GLU A 290 -10.85 -23.42 6.65
C GLU A 290 -11.63 -24.34 5.71
N GLU A 291 -11.81 -23.97 4.45
CA GLU A 291 -12.67 -24.68 3.47
C GLU A 291 -12.21 -26.11 3.17
N HIS A 292 -10.99 -26.46 3.51
CA HIS A 292 -10.40 -27.75 3.18
C HIS A 292 -10.28 -28.66 4.41
N LYS A 293 -11.26 -28.53 5.34
CA LYS A 293 -11.43 -29.47 6.45
C LYS A 293 -12.06 -30.76 5.97
N ARG A 294 -11.31 -31.82 5.96
CA ARG A 294 -11.84 -33.19 6.14
C ARG A 294 -10.80 -34.03 6.85
#